data_c6f5d28a4e45e51eb6e2f070cd1d2951
#
_entry.id   c6f5d28a4e45e51eb6e2f070cd1d2951
#
_cell.length_a   1.000
_cell.length_b   1.000
_cell.length_c   1.000
_cell.angle_alpha   90.00
_cell.angle_beta   90.00
_cell.angle_gamma   90.00
#
_symmetry.space_group_name_H-M   'P 1'
#
loop_
_entity.id
_entity.type
_entity.pdbx_description
1 polymer ?
#
loop_
_entity_poly.entity_id
_entity_poly.type
_entity_poly.pdbx_seq_one_letter_code
_entity_poly.pdbx_strand_id
1 'polypeptide(L)'
;MKVSALCLLLSCLLNAALPAQAAEPMSFIHPPPENTSDKRHTYYWEILEAALQSNRSKYGDYKVMPYGTPMNFQRAAAEVEAGEKGRINIVSRATNLELEERLRAIPIPLDKGLLGYRMFLVMPETQARLDNMQTLEELKQLTIGQASVWTDTKILGDNNFKLVLADNYEGLFQMLGVRRYDLFSRGAIEIHAEWLAHKNKIPGLTIEKKFVLAYPMPRYFFVPRNKDGERMAERIEDGLRRLAKSGEFERRYQAYKKLVLADLDLSGRKVFRLTNTQLSDKAPPLNDKLWWDDLAPELAPSNRTGR
;
A
#
# COMPACT_ATOMS: atom_id res chain seq x y z
N MET A 1 38.29 31.42 81.45
CA MET A 1 38.70 30.61 80.30
C MET A 1 37.46 29.88 79.74
N LYS A 2 36.91 30.42 78.67
CA LYS A 2 35.71 29.78 78.00
C LYS A 2 36.15 29.34 76.66
N VAL A 3 36.05 28.04 76.42
CA VAL A 3 36.31 27.42 75.12
C VAL A 3 34.97 27.25 74.37
N SER A 4 34.83 27.98 73.31
CA SER A 4 33.64 27.83 72.43
C SER A 4 33.86 26.73 71.37
N ALA A 5 33.00 25.70 71.41
CA ALA A 5 32.97 24.67 70.42
C ALA A 5 32.14 25.12 69.20
N LEU A 6 32.75 25.17 68.04
CA LEU A 6 32.14 25.51 66.76
C LEU A 6 31.68 24.19 66.08
N CYS A 7 30.36 23.91 66.07
CA CYS A 7 29.77 22.79 65.33
C CYS A 7 29.61 23.17 63.86
N LEU A 8 30.42 22.56 62.98
CA LEU A 8 30.22 22.59 61.51
C LEU A 8 29.12 21.61 61.16
N LEU A 9 27.95 22.10 60.80
CA LEU A 9 26.89 21.34 60.14
C LEU A 9 27.20 21.16 58.64
N LEU A 10 27.65 19.96 58.29
CA LEU A 10 27.86 19.54 56.88
C LEU A 10 26.53 19.08 56.29
N SER A 11 25.82 19.98 55.58
CA SER A 11 24.60 19.67 54.86
C SER A 11 24.92 18.87 53.60
N CYS A 12 24.80 17.54 53.61
CA CYS A 12 24.79 16.69 52.45
C CYS A 12 23.50 16.90 51.66
N LEU A 13 23.56 17.71 50.59
CA LEU A 13 22.53 17.78 49.57
C LEU A 13 22.53 16.45 48.81
N LEU A 14 21.68 15.48 49.22
CA LEU A 14 21.32 14.32 48.39
C LEU A 14 20.52 14.84 47.21
N ASN A 15 21.19 15.02 46.06
CA ASN A 15 20.52 15.14 44.79
C ASN A 15 19.89 13.79 44.45
N ALA A 16 18.65 13.57 44.88
CA ALA A 16 17.82 12.46 44.41
C ALA A 16 17.53 12.72 42.90
N ALA A 17 18.33 12.12 42.02
CA ALA A 17 18.01 12.02 40.62
C ALA A 17 16.68 11.27 40.49
N LEU A 18 15.60 12.02 40.27
CA LEU A 18 14.31 11.41 39.91
C LEU A 18 14.57 10.50 38.70
N PRO A 19 14.14 9.24 38.72
CA PRO A 19 14.26 8.38 37.58
C PRO A 19 13.55 9.06 36.41
N ALA A 20 14.28 9.34 35.34
CA ALA A 20 13.69 9.83 34.10
C ALA A 20 12.60 8.83 33.71
N GLN A 21 11.34 9.22 33.83
CA GLN A 21 10.20 8.41 33.44
C GLN A 21 10.40 8.08 31.97
N ALA A 22 10.72 6.84 31.65
CA ALA A 22 10.90 6.40 30.27
C ALA A 22 9.62 6.76 29.51
N ALA A 23 9.75 7.60 28.48
CA ALA A 23 8.61 8.00 27.66
C ALA A 23 7.91 6.75 27.14
N GLU A 24 6.59 6.71 27.24
CA GLU A 24 5.81 5.59 26.71
C GLU A 24 6.18 5.32 25.25
N PRO A 25 6.37 4.04 24.86
CA PRO A 25 6.73 3.71 23.48
C PRO A 25 5.63 4.15 22.53
N MET A 26 6.01 4.78 21.41
CA MET A 26 5.09 5.18 20.35
C MET A 26 4.40 3.95 19.78
N SER A 27 3.07 3.94 19.77
CA SER A 27 2.27 2.79 19.31
C SER A 27 1.69 3.04 17.93
N PHE A 28 1.87 2.06 17.03
CA PHE A 28 1.34 2.02 15.67
C PHE A 28 0.33 0.89 15.58
N ILE A 29 -0.95 1.24 15.63
CA ILE A 29 -2.06 0.28 15.64
C ILE A 29 -2.70 0.28 14.26
N HIS A 30 -2.59 -0.84 13.55
CA HIS A 30 -3.05 -0.98 12.19
C HIS A 30 -4.27 -1.91 12.06
N PRO A 31 -5.04 -1.88 10.95
CA PRO A 31 -6.08 -2.86 10.69
C PRO A 31 -5.52 -4.28 10.72
N PRO A 32 -6.23 -5.24 11.35
CA PRO A 32 -5.85 -6.64 11.27
C PRO A 32 -6.08 -7.20 9.86
N PRO A 33 -5.48 -8.35 9.49
CA PRO A 33 -5.84 -9.07 8.28
C PRO A 33 -7.32 -9.50 8.32
N GLU A 34 -7.97 -9.60 7.17
CA GLU A 34 -9.37 -10.03 7.07
C GLU A 34 -9.57 -11.46 7.59
N ASN A 35 -8.55 -12.30 7.41
CA ASN A 35 -8.49 -13.67 7.94
C ASN A 35 -7.02 -14.10 8.09
N THR A 36 -6.77 -15.25 8.69
CA THR A 36 -5.41 -15.74 8.99
C THR A 36 -4.56 -16.04 7.75
N SER A 37 -5.16 -16.26 6.58
CA SER A 37 -4.46 -16.49 5.32
C SER A 37 -4.21 -15.22 4.51
N ASP A 38 -4.79 -14.09 4.90
CA ASP A 38 -4.63 -12.81 4.21
C ASP A 38 -3.25 -12.19 4.49
N LYS A 39 -2.36 -12.32 3.51
CA LYS A 39 -0.99 -11.77 3.55
C LYS A 39 -0.80 -10.52 2.68
N ARG A 40 -1.87 -9.98 2.07
CA ARG A 40 -1.80 -8.84 1.14
C ARG A 40 -1.12 -7.61 1.72
N HIS A 41 -1.18 -7.43 3.04
CA HIS A 41 -0.64 -6.27 3.73
C HIS A 41 0.64 -6.54 4.54
N THR A 42 1.09 -7.80 4.64
CA THR A 42 2.25 -8.19 5.46
C THR A 42 3.50 -7.39 5.12
N TYR A 43 3.82 -7.29 3.85
CA TYR A 43 4.98 -6.52 3.37
C TYR A 43 5.00 -5.06 3.88
N TYR A 44 3.85 -4.39 3.89
CA TYR A 44 3.78 -2.98 4.31
C TYR A 44 4.04 -2.82 5.80
N TRP A 45 3.57 -3.75 6.61
CA TRP A 45 3.84 -3.73 8.07
C TRP A 45 5.28 -4.12 8.37
N GLU A 46 5.87 -5.03 7.63
CA GLU A 46 7.30 -5.36 7.73
C GLU A 46 8.21 -4.19 7.33
N ILE A 47 7.84 -3.41 6.32
CA ILE A 47 8.54 -2.17 5.93
C ILE A 47 8.39 -1.11 7.02
N LEU A 48 7.20 -0.96 7.62
CA LEU A 48 7.01 -0.05 8.75
C LEU A 48 7.93 -0.43 9.91
N GLU A 49 7.94 -1.69 10.31
CA GLU A 49 8.75 -2.20 11.41
C GLU A 49 10.24 -1.95 11.15
N ALA A 50 10.72 -2.25 9.95
CA ALA A 50 12.10 -1.99 9.56
C ALA A 50 12.45 -0.49 9.61
N ALA A 51 11.54 0.38 9.16
CA ALA A 51 11.72 1.83 9.20
C ALA A 51 11.83 2.33 10.65
N LEU A 52 10.92 1.90 11.54
CA LEU A 52 10.93 2.27 12.94
C LEU A 52 12.15 1.74 13.70
N GLN A 53 12.61 0.54 13.36
CA GLN A 53 13.82 -0.05 13.91
C GLN A 53 15.08 0.73 13.49
N SER A 54 15.13 1.20 12.24
CA SER A 54 16.29 1.92 11.71
C SER A 54 16.59 3.26 12.43
N ASN A 55 15.59 3.81 13.09
CA ASN A 55 15.71 5.09 13.81
C ASN A 55 15.35 5.02 15.32
N ARG A 56 15.33 3.79 15.88
CA ARG A 56 15.01 3.56 17.29
C ARG A 56 15.89 4.37 18.25
N SER A 57 17.17 4.51 17.93
CA SER A 57 18.10 5.31 18.73
C SER A 57 17.74 6.80 18.82
N LYS A 58 17.06 7.34 17.79
CA LYS A 58 16.63 8.75 17.73
C LYS A 58 15.27 8.97 18.39
N TYR A 59 14.31 8.05 18.18
CA TYR A 59 12.91 8.25 18.56
C TYR A 59 12.46 7.40 19.76
N GLY A 60 13.33 6.53 20.28
CA GLY A 60 12.99 5.62 21.39
C GLY A 60 12.24 4.37 20.95
N ASP A 61 11.69 3.64 21.91
CA ASP A 61 10.95 2.40 21.69
C ASP A 61 9.62 2.62 20.96
N TYR A 62 9.13 1.55 20.36
CA TYR A 62 7.86 1.55 19.62
C TYR A 62 7.14 0.20 19.76
N LYS A 63 5.86 0.20 19.38
CA LYS A 63 5.03 -1.01 19.26
C LYS A 63 4.30 -0.94 17.94
N VAL A 64 4.32 -2.03 17.16
CA VAL A 64 3.48 -2.22 15.96
C VAL A 64 2.56 -3.37 16.25
N MET A 65 1.24 -3.17 16.15
CA MET A 65 0.29 -4.21 16.48
C MET A 65 -1.01 -4.09 15.65
N PRO A 66 -1.64 -5.23 15.32
CA PRO A 66 -2.96 -5.20 14.72
C PRO A 66 -4.00 -4.79 15.76
N TYR A 67 -5.05 -4.10 15.32
CA TYR A 67 -6.24 -3.85 16.13
C TYR A 67 -7.05 -5.14 16.31
N GLY A 68 -7.72 -5.28 17.46
CA GLY A 68 -8.37 -6.53 17.85
C GLY A 68 -9.61 -6.93 17.03
N THR A 69 -10.23 -6.00 16.29
CA THR A 69 -11.47 -6.26 15.55
C THR A 69 -11.30 -5.94 14.07
N PRO A 70 -11.57 -6.90 13.16
CA PRO A 70 -11.59 -6.64 11.73
C PRO A 70 -12.62 -5.57 11.37
N MET A 71 -12.30 -4.74 10.40
CA MET A 71 -13.19 -3.72 9.88
C MET A 71 -12.91 -3.43 8.40
N ASN A 72 -13.91 -2.92 7.74
CA ASN A 72 -13.76 -2.53 6.35
C ASN A 72 -12.86 -1.29 6.22
N PHE A 73 -12.53 -1.01 4.99
CA PHE A 73 -11.60 0.01 4.57
C PHE A 73 -11.98 1.43 5.01
N GLN A 74 -13.24 1.79 4.81
CA GLN A 74 -13.75 3.13 5.13
C GLN A 74 -13.74 3.37 6.64
N ARG A 75 -14.15 2.36 7.40
CA ARG A 75 -14.14 2.43 8.87
C ARG A 75 -12.72 2.58 9.42
N ALA A 76 -11.74 1.82 8.89
CA ALA A 76 -10.35 1.96 9.31
C ALA A 76 -9.80 3.37 9.06
N ALA A 77 -10.12 3.99 7.91
CA ALA A 77 -9.73 5.37 7.63
C ALA A 77 -10.42 6.37 8.57
N ALA A 78 -11.71 6.17 8.87
CA ALA A 78 -12.45 7.01 9.81
C ALA A 78 -11.90 6.91 11.25
N GLU A 79 -11.45 5.73 11.69
CA GLU A 79 -10.78 5.57 12.99
C GLU A 79 -9.45 6.36 13.05
N VAL A 80 -8.64 6.31 11.97
CA VAL A 80 -7.42 7.12 11.88
C VAL A 80 -7.74 8.62 11.89
N GLU A 81 -8.78 9.05 11.18
CA GLU A 81 -9.22 10.44 11.14
C GLU A 81 -9.68 10.94 12.52
N ALA A 82 -10.41 10.12 13.26
CA ALA A 82 -10.82 10.44 14.62
C ALA A 82 -9.63 10.58 15.59
N GLY A 83 -8.53 9.87 15.35
CA GLY A 83 -7.29 10.00 16.12
C GLY A 83 -7.41 9.62 17.59
N GLU A 84 -8.34 8.74 17.94
CA GLU A 84 -8.59 8.30 19.31
C GLU A 84 -7.48 7.38 19.81
N LYS A 85 -7.07 7.55 21.07
CA LYS A 85 -6.03 6.71 21.71
C LYS A 85 -6.51 5.25 21.81
N GLY A 86 -5.59 4.33 21.51
CA GLY A 86 -5.86 2.89 21.58
C GLY A 86 -6.68 2.35 20.39
N ARG A 87 -7.04 3.19 19.43
CA ARG A 87 -7.71 2.83 18.18
C ARG A 87 -6.71 2.73 17.05
N ILE A 88 -7.18 2.35 15.83
CA ILE A 88 -6.36 2.35 14.64
C ILE A 88 -5.83 3.76 14.38
N ASN A 89 -4.51 3.91 14.27
CA ASN A 89 -3.85 5.18 14.07
C ASN A 89 -2.89 5.20 12.87
N ILE A 90 -2.83 4.09 12.11
CA ILE A 90 -2.09 4.01 10.86
C ILE A 90 -2.80 3.07 9.90
N VAL A 91 -2.87 3.48 8.63
CA VAL A 91 -3.31 2.61 7.52
C VAL A 91 -2.32 2.71 6.36
N SER A 92 -2.25 1.65 5.55
CA SER A 92 -1.49 1.62 4.28
C SER A 92 -2.47 1.57 3.12
N ARG A 93 -2.43 2.55 2.20
CA ARG A 93 -3.44 2.77 1.14
C ARG A 93 -2.86 3.27 -0.17
N ALA A 94 -3.52 2.91 -1.29
CA ALA A 94 -3.39 3.71 -2.51
C ALA A 94 -3.86 5.14 -2.21
N THR A 95 -3.07 6.13 -2.60
CA THR A 95 -3.39 7.53 -2.33
C THR A 95 -4.44 8.08 -3.29
N ASN A 96 -5.17 9.07 -2.82
CA ASN A 96 -5.98 9.98 -3.62
C ASN A 96 -6.08 11.34 -2.90
N LEU A 97 -6.57 12.36 -3.61
CA LEU A 97 -6.65 13.73 -3.08
C LEU A 97 -7.52 13.81 -1.82
N GLU A 98 -8.70 13.17 -1.84
CA GLU A 98 -9.62 13.16 -0.69
C GLU A 98 -8.96 12.55 0.57
N LEU A 99 -8.30 11.42 0.42
CA LEU A 99 -7.64 10.77 1.55
C LEU A 99 -6.48 11.60 2.11
N GLU A 100 -5.75 12.29 1.24
CA GLU A 100 -4.67 13.20 1.64
C GLU A 100 -5.17 14.49 2.31
N GLU A 101 -6.40 14.90 2.06
CA GLU A 101 -7.04 16.00 2.81
C GLU A 101 -7.43 15.57 4.22
N ARG A 102 -7.99 14.38 4.37
CA ARG A 102 -8.50 13.84 5.63
C ARG A 102 -7.40 13.33 6.56
N LEU A 103 -6.38 12.70 6.01
CA LEU A 103 -5.31 12.07 6.77
C LEU A 103 -3.95 12.66 6.43
N ARG A 104 -3.00 12.51 7.34
CA ARG A 104 -1.60 12.88 7.11
C ARG A 104 -0.91 11.77 6.31
N ALA A 105 -0.72 11.99 5.02
CA ALA A 105 0.02 11.08 4.16
C ALA A 105 1.54 11.18 4.42
N ILE A 106 2.24 10.04 4.32
CA ILE A 106 3.69 9.97 4.18
C ILE A 106 3.98 9.65 2.71
N PRO A 107 4.35 10.64 1.86
CA PRO A 107 4.37 10.51 0.41
C PRO A 107 5.60 9.76 -0.12
N ILE A 108 5.82 8.56 0.41
CA ILE A 108 6.85 7.62 -0.02
C ILE A 108 6.15 6.36 -0.55
N PRO A 109 6.28 6.05 -1.86
CA PRO A 109 5.70 4.86 -2.48
C PRO A 109 6.26 3.58 -1.87
N LEU A 110 5.46 2.87 -1.08
CA LEU A 110 5.90 1.68 -0.34
C LEU A 110 6.19 0.49 -1.26
N ASP A 111 5.50 0.40 -2.40
CA ASP A 111 5.61 -0.65 -3.40
C ASP A 111 6.12 -0.13 -4.76
N LYS A 112 6.78 1.03 -4.77
CA LYS A 112 7.32 1.70 -5.95
C LYS A 112 6.31 1.82 -7.10
N GLY A 113 5.02 1.97 -6.77
CA GLY A 113 3.94 2.11 -7.73
C GLY A 113 3.49 0.80 -8.40
N LEU A 114 3.97 -0.35 -7.91
CA LEU A 114 3.66 -1.67 -8.50
C LEU A 114 2.14 -1.96 -8.51
N LEU A 115 1.38 -1.44 -7.54
CA LEU A 115 -0.08 -1.54 -7.52
C LEU A 115 -0.74 -0.93 -8.77
N GLY A 116 -0.13 0.08 -9.38
CA GLY A 116 -0.64 0.77 -10.57
C GLY A 116 -0.50 0.00 -11.89
N TYR A 117 0.13 -1.18 -11.89
CA TYR A 117 0.13 -2.10 -13.02
C TYR A 117 -1.07 -3.02 -12.92
N ARG A 118 -2.05 -2.77 -13.81
CA ARG A 118 -3.35 -3.44 -13.77
C ARG A 118 -3.48 -4.45 -14.89
N MET A 119 -3.90 -5.64 -14.53
CA MET A 119 -4.25 -6.73 -15.43
C MET A 119 -5.74 -7.04 -15.29
N PHE A 120 -6.26 -7.95 -16.09
CA PHE A 120 -7.68 -8.26 -16.10
C PHE A 120 -7.96 -9.72 -15.81
N LEU A 121 -8.95 -9.97 -14.94
CA LEU A 121 -9.64 -11.23 -14.91
C LEU A 121 -10.78 -11.16 -15.94
N VAL A 122 -10.91 -12.22 -16.74
CA VAL A 122 -11.87 -12.29 -17.85
C VAL A 122 -12.49 -13.67 -17.98
N MET A 123 -13.59 -13.73 -18.72
CA MET A 123 -14.17 -14.99 -19.19
C MET A 123 -13.63 -15.34 -20.59
N PRO A 124 -13.68 -16.62 -21.03
CA PRO A 124 -13.08 -17.06 -22.31
C PRO A 124 -13.54 -16.29 -23.52
N GLU A 125 -14.81 -15.90 -23.56
CA GLU A 125 -15.38 -15.16 -24.70
C GLU A 125 -14.78 -13.74 -24.79
N THR A 126 -14.51 -13.12 -23.64
CA THR A 126 -13.85 -11.83 -23.58
C THR A 126 -12.38 -11.96 -24.02
N GLN A 127 -11.67 -13.02 -23.62
CA GLN A 127 -10.30 -13.27 -24.10
C GLN A 127 -10.25 -13.35 -25.62
N ALA A 128 -11.17 -14.10 -26.26
CA ALA A 128 -11.22 -14.21 -27.71
C ALA A 128 -11.45 -12.85 -28.43
N ARG A 129 -12.19 -11.93 -27.79
CA ARG A 129 -12.34 -10.55 -28.30
C ARG A 129 -11.04 -9.75 -28.13
N LEU A 130 -10.39 -9.85 -26.98
CA LEU A 130 -9.13 -9.15 -26.65
C LEU A 130 -7.97 -9.59 -27.55
N ASP A 131 -7.92 -10.85 -27.97
CA ASP A 131 -6.88 -11.37 -28.87
C ASP A 131 -6.80 -10.60 -30.20
N ASN A 132 -7.94 -10.08 -30.68
CA ASN A 132 -8.04 -9.31 -31.91
C ASN A 132 -7.84 -7.79 -31.70
N MET A 133 -7.88 -7.27 -30.48
CA MET A 133 -7.73 -5.84 -30.16
C MET A 133 -6.25 -5.43 -30.19
N GLN A 134 -5.98 -4.21 -30.62
CA GLN A 134 -4.61 -3.66 -30.71
C GLN A 134 -4.47 -2.30 -30.03
N THR A 135 -5.54 -1.58 -29.80
CA THR A 135 -5.52 -0.18 -29.37
C THR A 135 -6.20 0.02 -28.02
N LEU A 136 -5.84 1.11 -27.35
CA LEU A 136 -6.50 1.52 -26.11
C LEU A 136 -7.99 1.84 -26.34
N GLU A 137 -8.29 2.44 -27.48
CA GLU A 137 -9.66 2.83 -27.82
C GLU A 137 -10.57 1.60 -28.04
N GLU A 138 -10.03 0.53 -28.62
CA GLU A 138 -10.76 -0.76 -28.69
C GLU A 138 -10.98 -1.33 -27.31
N LEU A 139 -9.97 -1.30 -26.42
CA LEU A 139 -10.10 -1.78 -25.04
C LEU A 139 -11.16 -0.99 -24.24
N LYS A 140 -11.26 0.32 -24.46
CA LYS A 140 -12.28 1.19 -23.83
C LYS A 140 -13.72 0.88 -24.26
N GLN A 141 -13.93 0.10 -25.34
CA GLN A 141 -15.27 -0.37 -25.68
C GLN A 141 -15.80 -1.42 -24.71
N LEU A 142 -14.91 -2.11 -23.99
CA LEU A 142 -15.27 -3.08 -22.99
C LEU A 142 -15.63 -2.41 -21.66
N THR A 143 -16.49 -3.08 -20.90
CA THR A 143 -16.89 -2.62 -19.57
C THR A 143 -15.95 -3.19 -18.49
N ILE A 144 -15.59 -2.37 -17.51
CA ILE A 144 -14.72 -2.75 -16.38
C ILE A 144 -15.55 -2.78 -15.10
N GLY A 145 -15.54 -3.92 -14.38
CA GLY A 145 -16.08 -4.02 -13.03
C GLY A 145 -15.16 -3.36 -12.00
N GLN A 146 -15.70 -2.53 -11.11
CA GLN A 146 -14.95 -1.86 -10.04
C GLN A 146 -15.81 -1.68 -8.79
N ALA A 147 -15.16 -1.62 -7.61
CA ALA A 147 -15.86 -1.18 -6.43
C ALA A 147 -15.93 0.36 -6.40
N SER A 148 -17.11 0.90 -6.06
CA SER A 148 -17.39 2.35 -6.07
C SER A 148 -16.40 3.17 -5.24
N VAL A 149 -15.85 2.56 -4.17
CA VAL A 149 -14.95 3.21 -3.19
C VAL A 149 -13.46 3.05 -3.51
N TRP A 150 -13.09 2.41 -4.61
CA TRP A 150 -11.68 2.24 -4.96
C TRP A 150 -11.13 3.46 -5.69
N THR A 151 -9.87 3.80 -5.41
CA THR A 151 -9.15 4.89 -6.09
C THR A 151 -9.13 4.68 -7.62
N ASP A 152 -8.99 3.44 -8.07
CA ASP A 152 -9.03 3.05 -9.48
C ASP A 152 -10.27 3.51 -10.22
N THR A 153 -11.42 3.49 -9.55
CA THR A 153 -12.72 3.84 -10.15
C THR A 153 -12.68 5.22 -10.75
N LYS A 154 -12.13 6.19 -10.00
CA LYS A 154 -12.02 7.55 -10.52
C LYS A 154 -10.95 7.65 -11.61
N ILE A 155 -9.79 7.00 -11.43
CA ILE A 155 -8.72 7.00 -12.43
C ILE A 155 -9.23 6.44 -13.77
N LEU A 156 -9.89 5.30 -13.76
CA LEU A 156 -10.43 4.66 -14.97
C LEU A 156 -11.54 5.51 -15.60
N GLY A 157 -12.43 6.08 -14.79
CA GLY A 157 -13.48 6.98 -15.26
C GLY A 157 -12.91 8.23 -15.95
N ASP A 158 -11.92 8.87 -15.35
CA ASP A 158 -11.25 10.06 -15.91
C ASP A 158 -10.48 9.74 -17.21
N ASN A 159 -10.13 8.47 -17.45
CA ASN A 159 -9.56 7.98 -18.71
C ASN A 159 -10.62 7.42 -19.69
N ASN A 160 -11.89 7.70 -19.46
CA ASN A 160 -13.03 7.35 -20.33
C ASN A 160 -13.27 5.84 -20.50
N PHE A 161 -12.99 5.03 -19.47
CA PHE A 161 -13.45 3.64 -19.44
C PHE A 161 -14.90 3.54 -19.02
N LYS A 162 -15.62 2.57 -19.57
CA LYS A 162 -17.00 2.24 -19.18
C LYS A 162 -16.98 1.39 -17.91
N LEU A 163 -17.53 1.89 -16.81
CA LEU A 163 -17.49 1.22 -15.51
C LEU A 163 -18.83 0.60 -15.12
N VAL A 164 -18.78 -0.58 -14.55
CA VAL A 164 -19.87 -1.24 -13.83
C VAL A 164 -19.48 -1.32 -12.36
N LEU A 165 -20.21 -0.58 -11.52
CA LEU A 165 -19.87 -0.41 -10.11
C LEU A 165 -20.64 -1.38 -9.23
N ALA A 166 -19.98 -1.85 -8.16
CA ALA A 166 -20.60 -2.61 -7.08
C ALA A 166 -19.90 -2.29 -5.75
N ASP A 167 -20.61 -2.49 -4.64
CA ASP A 167 -20.09 -2.22 -3.30
C ASP A 167 -19.56 -3.48 -2.60
N ASN A 168 -19.79 -4.65 -3.19
CA ASN A 168 -19.40 -5.93 -2.64
C ASN A 168 -18.28 -6.57 -3.47
N TYR A 169 -17.13 -6.77 -2.85
CA TYR A 169 -15.95 -7.37 -3.48
C TYR A 169 -16.22 -8.78 -4.05
N GLU A 170 -16.82 -9.69 -3.29
CA GLU A 170 -17.18 -11.03 -3.75
C GLU A 170 -18.23 -10.99 -4.85
N GLY A 171 -19.17 -10.03 -4.77
CA GLY A 171 -20.18 -9.81 -5.78
C GLY A 171 -19.59 -9.43 -7.15
N LEU A 172 -18.48 -8.71 -7.19
CA LEU A 172 -17.78 -8.39 -8.44
C LEU A 172 -17.32 -9.67 -9.17
N PHE A 173 -16.77 -10.66 -8.48
CA PHE A 173 -16.40 -11.93 -9.10
C PHE A 173 -17.63 -12.67 -9.66
N GLN A 174 -18.72 -12.72 -8.91
CA GLN A 174 -19.98 -13.35 -9.38
C GLN A 174 -20.53 -12.61 -10.61
N MET A 175 -20.51 -11.29 -10.62
CA MET A 175 -20.95 -10.46 -11.74
C MET A 175 -20.11 -10.72 -13.00
N LEU A 176 -18.78 -10.89 -12.88
CA LEU A 176 -17.92 -11.29 -13.98
C LEU A 176 -18.32 -12.67 -14.51
N GLY A 177 -18.52 -13.65 -13.63
CA GLY A 177 -18.92 -15.01 -13.99
C GLY A 177 -20.23 -15.07 -14.77
N VAL A 178 -21.18 -14.17 -14.49
CA VAL A 178 -22.45 -14.06 -15.24
C VAL A 178 -22.43 -12.94 -16.30
N ARG A 179 -21.23 -12.45 -16.67
CA ARG A 179 -20.98 -11.52 -17.78
C ARG A 179 -21.71 -10.16 -17.66
N ARG A 180 -21.85 -9.64 -16.44
CA ARG A 180 -22.41 -8.31 -16.20
C ARG A 180 -21.45 -7.20 -16.65
N TYR A 181 -20.16 -7.54 -16.82
CA TYR A 181 -19.12 -6.71 -17.39
C TYR A 181 -18.04 -7.58 -18.01
N ASP A 182 -17.16 -7.00 -18.82
CA ASP A 182 -16.19 -7.73 -19.63
C ASP A 182 -14.86 -7.98 -18.88
N LEU A 183 -14.37 -7.00 -18.12
CA LEU A 183 -13.02 -6.96 -17.56
C LEU A 183 -13.09 -6.70 -16.05
N PHE A 184 -12.40 -7.46 -15.24
CA PHE A 184 -12.20 -7.13 -13.84
C PHE A 184 -10.75 -6.68 -13.63
N SER A 185 -10.53 -5.37 -13.46
CA SER A 185 -9.21 -4.79 -13.32
C SER A 185 -8.64 -5.01 -11.92
N ARG A 186 -7.50 -5.73 -11.85
CA ARG A 186 -6.80 -6.05 -10.61
C ARG A 186 -5.32 -5.68 -10.68
N GLY A 187 -4.71 -5.33 -9.55
CA GLY A 187 -3.27 -5.08 -9.48
C GLY A 187 -2.46 -6.33 -9.80
N ALA A 188 -1.33 -6.16 -10.47
CA ALA A 188 -0.40 -7.28 -10.70
C ALA A 188 0.00 -7.99 -9.40
N ILE A 189 0.00 -7.27 -8.27
CA ILE A 189 0.30 -7.80 -6.93
C ILE A 189 -0.87 -8.61 -6.31
N GLU A 190 -2.06 -8.58 -6.90
CA GLU A 190 -3.30 -9.16 -6.36
C GLU A 190 -3.84 -10.27 -7.23
N ILE A 191 -3.80 -10.09 -8.54
CA ILE A 191 -4.60 -10.82 -9.53
C ILE A 191 -4.39 -12.33 -9.50
N HIS A 192 -3.15 -12.82 -9.30
CA HIS A 192 -2.88 -14.25 -9.30
C HIS A 192 -3.48 -14.95 -8.08
N ALA A 193 -3.32 -14.37 -6.90
CA ALA A 193 -3.90 -14.91 -5.67
C ALA A 193 -5.44 -14.91 -5.73
N GLU A 194 -6.03 -13.87 -6.28
CA GLU A 194 -7.48 -13.74 -6.46
C GLU A 194 -8.01 -14.73 -7.50
N TRP A 195 -7.31 -14.93 -8.61
CA TRP A 195 -7.63 -15.95 -9.57
C TRP A 195 -7.60 -17.35 -8.95
N LEU A 196 -6.58 -17.69 -8.18
CA LEU A 196 -6.48 -18.96 -7.46
C LEU A 196 -7.66 -19.19 -6.51
N ALA A 197 -8.08 -18.14 -5.79
CA ALA A 197 -9.19 -18.21 -4.84
C ALA A 197 -10.57 -18.42 -5.50
N HIS A 198 -10.72 -17.99 -6.77
CA HIS A 198 -12.03 -17.93 -7.42
C HIS A 198 -12.17 -18.88 -8.64
N LYS A 199 -11.08 -19.34 -9.25
CA LYS A 199 -11.12 -20.17 -10.48
C LYS A 199 -11.97 -21.44 -10.38
N ASN A 200 -12.02 -22.05 -9.19
CA ASN A 200 -12.83 -23.24 -8.96
C ASN A 200 -14.32 -22.93 -8.74
N LYS A 201 -14.64 -21.71 -8.33
CA LYS A 201 -16.01 -21.23 -8.11
C LYS A 201 -16.64 -20.65 -9.39
N ILE A 202 -15.79 -20.17 -10.30
CA ILE A 202 -16.19 -19.52 -11.56
C ILE A 202 -15.49 -20.26 -12.71
N PRO A 203 -16.12 -21.31 -13.26
CA PRO A 203 -15.53 -22.08 -14.35
C PRO A 203 -15.21 -21.19 -15.57
N GLY A 204 -13.99 -21.30 -16.08
CA GLY A 204 -13.51 -20.49 -17.19
C GLY A 204 -12.85 -19.16 -16.80
N LEU A 205 -12.88 -18.75 -15.51
CA LEU A 205 -12.17 -17.55 -15.07
C LEU A 205 -10.69 -17.65 -15.38
N THR A 206 -10.14 -16.66 -16.09
CA THR A 206 -8.73 -16.62 -16.48
C THR A 206 -8.14 -15.24 -16.33
N ILE A 207 -6.80 -15.18 -16.21
CA ILE A 207 -6.04 -13.93 -16.29
C ILE A 207 -5.82 -13.63 -17.78
N GLU A 208 -6.22 -12.45 -18.21
CA GLU A 208 -6.02 -11.93 -19.57
C GLU A 208 -4.52 -11.91 -19.91
N LYS A 209 -4.16 -12.17 -21.20
CA LYS A 209 -2.77 -12.50 -21.59
C LYS A 209 -2.04 -11.41 -22.35
N LYS A 210 -2.69 -10.33 -22.79
CA LYS A 210 -2.16 -9.42 -23.81
C LYS A 210 -1.87 -8.01 -23.30
N PHE A 211 -2.66 -7.50 -22.36
CA PHE A 211 -2.64 -6.10 -21.98
C PHE A 211 -2.22 -5.87 -20.52
N VAL A 212 -1.64 -4.70 -20.29
CA VAL A 212 -1.45 -4.10 -18.97
C VAL A 212 -1.85 -2.64 -19.07
N LEU A 213 -2.70 -2.16 -18.16
CA LEU A 213 -2.83 -0.72 -17.91
C LEU A 213 -1.78 -0.32 -16.87
N ALA A 214 -1.12 0.80 -17.08
CA ALA A 214 -0.15 1.33 -16.14
C ALA A 214 -0.44 2.80 -15.85
N TYR A 215 -0.60 3.13 -14.58
CA TYR A 215 -0.75 4.50 -14.09
C TYR A 215 -0.12 4.66 -12.71
N PRO A 216 0.44 5.84 -12.40
CA PRO A 216 1.06 6.06 -11.10
C PRO A 216 -0.03 5.98 -10.01
N MET A 217 0.02 4.93 -9.22
CA MET A 217 -0.88 4.69 -8.09
C MET A 217 -0.09 4.19 -6.88
N PRO A 218 0.62 5.09 -6.21
CA PRO A 218 1.46 4.72 -5.09
C PRO A 218 0.62 4.39 -3.86
N ARG A 219 1.12 3.48 -3.06
CA ARG A 219 0.59 3.18 -1.74
C ARG A 219 1.44 3.91 -0.69
N TYR A 220 0.79 4.64 0.20
CA TYR A 220 1.41 5.36 1.31
C TYR A 220 0.96 4.85 2.67
N PHE A 221 1.70 5.18 3.71
CA PHE A 221 1.16 5.21 5.06
C PHE A 221 0.41 6.51 5.30
N PHE A 222 -0.67 6.39 6.06
CA PHE A 222 -1.48 7.52 6.53
C PHE A 222 -1.69 7.42 8.03
N VAL A 223 -1.57 8.55 8.70
CA VAL A 223 -1.72 8.72 10.15
C VAL A 223 -2.68 9.89 10.44
N PRO A 224 -3.15 10.09 11.70
CA PRO A 224 -4.04 11.20 12.04
C PRO A 224 -3.45 12.58 11.71
N ARG A 225 -4.31 13.56 11.42
CA ARG A 225 -3.92 14.99 11.31
C ARG A 225 -3.98 15.70 12.66
N ASN A 226 -3.17 15.24 13.60
CA ASN A 226 -3.01 15.83 14.91
C ASN A 226 -1.54 15.78 15.33
N LYS A 227 -1.21 16.33 16.50
CA LYS A 227 0.20 16.39 16.99
C LYS A 227 0.86 15.01 17.09
N ASP A 228 0.13 14.00 17.50
CA ASP A 228 0.67 12.64 17.59
C ASP A 228 0.90 12.03 16.21
N GLY A 229 -0.03 12.24 15.28
CA GLY A 229 0.12 11.82 13.89
C GLY A 229 1.29 12.51 13.18
N GLU A 230 1.54 13.80 13.42
CA GLU A 230 2.72 14.48 12.85
C GLU A 230 4.03 13.83 13.36
N ARG A 231 4.13 13.55 14.67
CA ARG A 231 5.27 12.84 15.26
C ARG A 231 5.46 11.42 14.68
N MET A 232 4.34 10.71 14.45
CA MET A 232 4.37 9.41 13.79
C MET A 232 4.85 9.54 12.35
N ALA A 233 4.34 10.52 11.59
CA ALA A 233 4.72 10.76 10.21
C ALA A 233 6.21 11.09 10.07
N GLU A 234 6.74 12.00 10.88
CA GLU A 234 8.17 12.33 10.91
C GLU A 234 9.05 11.11 11.16
N ARG A 235 8.68 10.28 12.14
CA ARG A 235 9.42 9.06 12.47
C ARG A 235 9.39 8.04 11.32
N ILE A 236 8.22 7.80 10.74
CA ILE A 236 8.06 6.86 9.61
C ILE A 236 8.86 7.35 8.41
N GLU A 237 8.75 8.64 8.07
CA GLU A 237 9.45 9.22 6.93
C GLU A 237 10.97 9.16 7.09
N ASP A 238 11.50 9.55 8.26
CA ASP A 238 12.94 9.42 8.57
C ASP A 238 13.40 7.96 8.44
N GLY A 239 12.63 7.02 8.96
CA GLY A 239 12.95 5.58 8.87
C GLY A 239 12.95 5.06 7.43
N LEU A 240 11.93 5.36 6.64
CA LEU A 240 11.84 4.94 5.23
C LEU A 240 12.99 5.53 4.40
N ARG A 241 13.35 6.81 4.62
CA ARG A 241 14.50 7.43 3.95
C ARG A 241 15.83 6.82 4.36
N ARG A 242 16.00 6.39 5.62
CA ARG A 242 17.17 5.61 6.07
C ARG A 242 17.25 4.25 5.39
N LEU A 243 16.14 3.53 5.28
CA LEU A 243 16.10 2.25 4.55
C LEU A 243 16.46 2.45 3.07
N ALA A 244 15.97 3.52 2.44
CA ALA A 244 16.31 3.84 1.06
C ALA A 244 17.81 4.13 0.90
N LYS A 245 18.37 4.95 1.79
CA LYS A 245 19.81 5.31 1.78
C LYS A 245 20.73 4.12 2.00
N SER A 246 20.31 3.15 2.83
CA SER A 246 21.10 1.93 3.11
C SER A 246 20.96 0.83 2.06
N GLY A 247 20.05 0.98 1.09
CA GLY A 247 19.69 -0.06 0.12
C GLY A 247 18.74 -1.14 0.67
N GLU A 248 18.38 -1.09 1.95
CA GLU A 248 17.50 -2.06 2.59
C GLU A 248 16.07 -1.99 2.04
N PHE A 249 15.57 -0.78 1.72
CA PHE A 249 14.28 -0.60 1.08
C PHE A 249 14.21 -1.33 -0.26
N GLU A 250 15.23 -1.13 -1.12
CA GLU A 250 15.30 -1.77 -2.42
C GLU A 250 15.38 -3.30 -2.30
N ARG A 251 16.21 -3.81 -1.39
CA ARG A 251 16.35 -5.26 -1.15
C ARG A 251 14.99 -5.89 -0.76
N ARG A 252 14.26 -5.26 0.15
CA ARG A 252 12.93 -5.73 0.59
C ARG A 252 11.90 -5.63 -0.53
N TYR A 253 11.91 -4.53 -1.27
CA TYR A 253 11.03 -4.34 -2.41
C TYR A 253 11.26 -5.42 -3.48
N GLN A 254 12.50 -5.71 -3.85
CA GLN A 254 12.81 -6.73 -4.86
C GLN A 254 12.38 -8.14 -4.41
N ALA A 255 12.53 -8.47 -3.12
CA ALA A 255 12.03 -9.72 -2.57
C ALA A 255 10.50 -9.80 -2.66
N TYR A 256 9.81 -8.74 -2.31
CA TYR A 256 8.36 -8.62 -2.43
C TYR A 256 7.90 -8.70 -3.89
N LYS A 257 8.50 -7.92 -4.80
CA LYS A 257 8.20 -7.95 -6.23
C LYS A 257 8.34 -9.35 -6.80
N LYS A 258 9.45 -10.02 -6.51
CA LYS A 258 9.69 -11.40 -6.94
C LYS A 258 8.59 -12.36 -6.46
N LEU A 259 8.15 -12.20 -5.22
CA LEU A 259 7.10 -13.05 -4.63
C LEU A 259 5.75 -12.84 -5.33
N VAL A 260 5.32 -11.58 -5.49
CA VAL A 260 3.97 -11.27 -6.00
C VAL A 260 3.84 -11.45 -7.52
N LEU A 261 4.94 -11.38 -8.26
CA LEU A 261 4.96 -11.57 -9.71
C LEU A 261 5.38 -12.98 -10.14
N ALA A 262 5.74 -13.88 -9.20
CA ALA A 262 6.34 -15.18 -9.50
C ALA A 262 5.56 -16.04 -10.52
N ASP A 263 4.24 -15.99 -10.44
CA ASP A 263 3.33 -16.81 -11.27
C ASP A 263 2.62 -15.98 -12.37
N LEU A 264 3.13 -14.77 -12.64
CA LEU A 264 2.59 -13.91 -13.69
C LEU A 264 3.55 -13.83 -14.87
N ASP A 265 3.04 -14.08 -16.07
CA ASP A 265 3.76 -13.77 -17.31
C ASP A 265 3.40 -12.35 -17.76
N LEU A 266 4.34 -11.42 -17.55
CA LEU A 266 4.23 -10.04 -18.01
C LEU A 266 4.94 -9.81 -19.34
N SER A 267 5.73 -10.78 -19.79
CA SER A 267 6.60 -10.69 -20.95
C SER A 267 5.81 -10.40 -22.24
N GLY A 268 6.24 -9.37 -22.95
CA GLY A 268 5.65 -8.99 -24.25
C GLY A 268 4.21 -8.46 -24.19
N ARG A 269 3.65 -8.22 -23.01
CA ARG A 269 2.33 -7.59 -22.89
C ARG A 269 2.35 -6.16 -23.39
N LYS A 270 1.29 -5.77 -24.05
CA LYS A 270 1.11 -4.39 -24.52
C LYS A 270 0.69 -3.51 -23.35
N VAL A 271 1.52 -2.51 -23.05
CA VAL A 271 1.27 -1.59 -21.94
C VAL A 271 0.59 -0.34 -22.45
N PHE A 272 -0.58 -0.02 -21.89
CA PHE A 272 -1.25 1.27 -22.08
C PHE A 272 -1.07 2.13 -20.83
N ARG A 273 -0.41 3.27 -21.01
CA ARG A 273 -0.16 4.22 -19.92
C ARG A 273 -1.31 5.21 -19.81
N LEU A 274 -1.86 5.34 -18.61
CA LEU A 274 -2.96 6.25 -18.29
C LEU A 274 -2.46 7.35 -17.35
N THR A 275 -3.20 8.46 -17.33
CA THR A 275 -2.97 9.53 -16.35
C THR A 275 -3.73 9.24 -15.06
N ASN A 276 -3.15 9.64 -13.92
CA ASN A 276 -3.84 9.63 -12.63
C ASN A 276 -4.11 11.05 -12.15
N THR A 277 -5.34 11.51 -12.28
CA THR A 277 -5.81 12.84 -11.82
C THR A 277 -5.94 12.92 -10.30
N GLN A 278 -5.85 11.79 -9.59
CA GLN A 278 -5.95 11.69 -8.14
C GLN A 278 -4.57 11.72 -7.44
N LEU A 279 -3.48 11.84 -8.20
CA LEU A 279 -2.13 11.94 -7.66
C LEU A 279 -1.83 13.39 -7.30
N SER A 280 -1.46 13.65 -6.04
CA SER A 280 -1.08 14.98 -5.58
C SER A 280 0.34 15.36 -6.04
N ASP A 281 0.65 16.64 -5.97
CA ASP A 281 1.99 17.21 -6.22
C ASP A 281 3.04 16.82 -5.17
N LYS A 282 2.61 16.20 -4.06
CA LYS A 282 3.50 15.66 -3.02
C LYS A 282 4.15 14.34 -3.42
N ALA A 283 3.65 13.68 -4.45
CA ALA A 283 4.23 12.45 -4.95
C ALA A 283 5.65 12.70 -5.48
N PRO A 284 6.58 11.76 -5.27
CA PRO A 284 7.91 11.86 -5.87
C PRO A 284 7.82 11.96 -7.39
N PRO A 285 8.78 12.65 -8.06
CA PRO A 285 8.83 12.71 -9.52
C PRO A 285 8.75 11.31 -10.15
N LEU A 286 7.92 11.14 -11.18
CA LEU A 286 7.64 9.81 -11.78
C LEU A 286 8.85 9.14 -12.42
N ASN A 287 9.90 9.88 -12.71
CA ASN A 287 11.18 9.39 -13.22
C ASN A 287 12.19 9.03 -12.13
N ASP A 288 11.86 9.20 -10.85
CA ASP A 288 12.73 8.84 -9.73
C ASP A 288 12.69 7.32 -9.50
N LYS A 289 13.72 6.62 -9.98
CA LYS A 289 13.87 5.17 -9.86
C LYS A 289 13.99 4.66 -8.41
N LEU A 290 14.29 5.54 -7.45
CA LEU A 290 14.27 5.18 -6.04
C LEU A 290 12.85 4.84 -5.58
N TRP A 291 11.86 5.58 -6.09
CA TRP A 291 10.47 5.51 -5.63
C TRP A 291 9.50 4.92 -6.64
N TRP A 292 9.94 4.66 -7.88
CA TRP A 292 9.10 4.08 -8.93
C TRP A 292 9.83 2.95 -9.66
N ASP A 293 9.08 1.89 -9.95
CA ASP A 293 9.52 0.78 -10.81
C ASP A 293 8.69 0.81 -12.09
N ASP A 294 9.34 0.75 -13.24
CA ASP A 294 8.68 0.74 -14.55
C ASP A 294 8.42 -0.67 -15.09
N LEU A 295 8.81 -1.70 -14.35
CA LEU A 295 8.72 -3.11 -14.73
C LEU A 295 9.34 -3.41 -16.11
N ALA A 296 10.30 -2.59 -16.55
CA ALA A 296 10.90 -2.76 -17.87
C ALA A 296 11.49 -4.15 -18.10
N PRO A 297 12.19 -4.79 -17.14
CA PRO A 297 12.70 -6.15 -17.31
C PRO A 297 11.58 -7.20 -17.45
N GLU A 298 10.52 -7.08 -16.67
CA GLU A 298 9.41 -8.04 -16.63
C GLU A 298 8.51 -7.92 -17.87
N LEU A 299 8.38 -6.72 -18.43
CA LEU A 299 7.57 -6.41 -19.61
C LEU A 299 8.31 -6.64 -20.93
N ALA A 300 9.64 -6.76 -20.90
CA ALA A 300 10.43 -7.04 -22.10
C ALA A 300 9.98 -8.36 -22.76
N PRO A 301 9.96 -8.44 -24.09
CA PRO A 301 9.70 -9.71 -24.78
C PRO A 301 10.67 -10.79 -24.29
N SER A 302 10.12 -11.97 -23.95
CA SER A 302 10.98 -13.09 -23.55
C SER A 302 11.78 -13.55 -24.77
N ASN A 303 13.11 -13.63 -24.65
CA ASN A 303 13.99 -14.27 -25.63
C ASN A 303 13.85 -15.80 -25.59
N ARG A 304 12.66 -16.35 -25.27
CA ARG A 304 12.41 -17.78 -25.40
C ARG A 304 12.27 -18.09 -26.89
N THR A 305 13.41 -18.12 -27.60
CA THR A 305 13.56 -18.90 -28.82
C THR A 305 13.25 -20.34 -28.43
N GLY A 306 12.24 -20.90 -29.09
CA GLY A 306 11.65 -22.21 -28.76
C GLY A 306 12.68 -23.31 -28.53
N ARG A 307 12.41 -24.07 -27.50
CA ARG A 307 12.85 -25.47 -27.40
C ARG A 307 11.64 -26.37 -27.57
#